data_c8ae3b6e8f78c35bb6f9182964787851
#
_entry.id   c8ae3b6e8f78c35bb6f9182964787851
#
_cell.length_a   1.000
_cell.length_b   1.000
_cell.length_c   1.000
_cell.angle_alpha   90.00
_cell.angle_beta   90.00
_cell.angle_gamma   90.00
#
_symmetry.space_group_name_H-M   'P 1'
#
loop_
_entity.id
_entity.type
_entity.pdbx_description
1 polymer ?
#
loop_
_entity_poly.entity_id
_entity_poly.type
_entity_poly.pdbx_seq_one_letter_code
_entity_poly.pdbx_strand_id
1 'polypeptide(L)'
;QVRPDIIAIAKGLGAGYQPVGAMLCSKEIYAAIAEGSGFFQHGHTYLAHPVACAAAHAVLSKIIDSDLPSRAIMMGDKLMQALQSAFGQHPFIGDIRGRGLFIGMEFVADRAQKTPFDPALGLHRKIKAAAFEAGLLCYPMGGTIDGKNGDHLLLAPPFILEDSHIGEIIDKLTIAFDAAMPPA
;
A
#
# COMPACT_ATOMS: atom_id res chain seq x y z
N GLN A 1 23.79 3.78 -2.36
CA GLN A 1 22.72 4.68 -1.94
C GLN A 1 22.46 5.68 -3.06
N VAL A 2 21.23 5.76 -3.56
CA VAL A 2 20.84 6.74 -4.60
C VAL A 2 20.28 7.97 -3.91
N ARG A 3 20.73 9.15 -4.32
CA ARG A 3 20.23 10.45 -3.87
C ARG A 3 19.53 11.12 -5.05
N PRO A 4 18.18 11.21 -5.06
CA PRO A 4 17.47 11.86 -6.15
C PRO A 4 17.60 13.38 -6.08
N ASP A 5 17.57 14.04 -7.24
CA ASP A 5 17.57 15.49 -7.35
C ASP A 5 16.18 16.10 -7.19
N ILE A 6 15.14 15.31 -7.53
CA ILE A 6 13.74 15.71 -7.40
C ILE A 6 12.96 14.55 -6.75
N ILE A 7 12.13 14.87 -5.77
CA ILE A 7 11.24 13.92 -5.09
C ILE A 7 9.83 14.48 -5.12
N ALA A 8 8.88 13.71 -5.67
CA ALA A 8 7.45 14.01 -5.55
C ALA A 8 6.84 13.16 -4.43
N ILE A 9 6.12 13.79 -3.51
CA ILE A 9 5.46 13.14 -2.38
C ILE A 9 3.99 13.54 -2.31
N ALA A 10 3.15 12.60 -1.85
CA ALA A 10 1.71 12.79 -1.69
C ALA A 10 1.15 11.72 -0.73
N LYS A 11 -0.13 11.37 -0.86
CA LYS A 11 -0.77 10.25 -0.15
C LYS A 11 -0.61 10.35 1.37
N GLY A 12 0.28 9.57 1.95
CA GLY A 12 0.58 9.56 3.38
C GLY A 12 1.02 10.91 3.95
N LEU A 13 1.43 11.87 3.10
CA LEU A 13 1.78 13.23 3.54
C LEU A 13 0.62 13.93 4.25
N GLY A 14 -0.61 13.69 3.81
CA GLY A 14 -1.82 14.23 4.43
C GLY A 14 -2.61 13.20 5.23
N ALA A 15 -2.17 11.93 5.26
CA ALA A 15 -2.81 10.80 5.94
C ALA A 15 -4.33 10.68 5.69
N GLY A 16 -4.81 11.17 4.54
CA GLY A 16 -6.23 11.19 4.18
C GLY A 16 -7.03 12.36 4.77
N TYR A 17 -6.46 13.19 5.64
CA TYR A 17 -7.16 14.33 6.23
C TYR A 17 -7.32 15.50 5.26
N GLN A 18 -6.31 15.75 4.42
CA GLN A 18 -6.35 16.79 3.39
C GLN A 18 -5.68 16.31 2.10
N PRO A 19 -6.23 16.64 0.92
CA PRO A 19 -5.52 16.49 -0.34
C PRO A 19 -4.28 17.39 -0.35
N VAL A 20 -3.11 16.78 -0.35
CA VAL A 20 -1.83 17.50 -0.38
C VAL A 20 -0.78 16.67 -1.09
N GLY A 21 0.04 17.35 -1.87
CA GLY A 21 1.23 16.81 -2.48
C GLY A 21 2.32 17.86 -2.49
N ALA A 22 3.57 17.43 -2.59
CA ALA A 22 4.71 18.31 -2.66
C ALA A 22 5.76 17.78 -3.62
N MET A 23 6.54 18.71 -4.17
CA MET A 23 7.76 18.44 -4.91
C MET A 23 8.92 19.08 -4.14
N LEU A 24 9.93 18.28 -3.88
CA LEU A 24 11.19 18.72 -3.28
C LEU A 24 12.28 18.65 -4.34
N CYS A 25 13.16 19.63 -4.37
CA CYS A 25 14.31 19.60 -5.26
C CYS A 25 15.62 19.79 -4.48
N SER A 26 16.72 19.39 -5.12
CA SER A 26 18.04 19.59 -4.56
C SER A 26 18.40 21.09 -4.51
N LYS A 27 19.39 21.42 -3.67
CA LYS A 27 19.89 22.81 -3.54
C LYS A 27 20.42 23.34 -4.87
N GLU A 28 21.03 22.50 -5.67
CA GLU A 28 21.59 22.83 -6.98
C GLU A 28 20.49 23.28 -7.96
N ILE A 29 19.36 22.57 -8.00
CA ILE A 29 18.21 22.95 -8.84
C ILE A 29 17.61 24.27 -8.34
N TYR A 30 17.44 24.42 -7.03
CA TYR A 30 16.96 25.66 -6.44
C TYR A 30 17.88 26.85 -6.78
N ALA A 31 19.20 26.69 -6.61
CA ALA A 31 20.17 27.72 -6.89
C ALA A 31 20.17 28.14 -8.37
N ALA A 32 20.07 27.16 -9.29
CA ALA A 32 19.99 27.45 -10.72
C ALA A 32 18.81 28.36 -11.09
N ILE A 33 17.66 28.20 -10.40
CA ILE A 33 16.51 29.09 -10.60
C ILE A 33 16.72 30.43 -9.91
N ALA A 34 17.15 30.44 -8.64
CA ALA A 34 17.26 31.63 -7.81
C ALA A 34 18.34 32.58 -8.32
N GLU A 35 19.49 32.05 -8.77
CA GLU A 35 20.63 32.81 -9.29
C GLU A 35 20.50 33.10 -10.79
N GLY A 36 19.66 32.33 -11.51
CA GLY A 36 19.35 32.51 -12.91
C GLY A 36 18.22 33.53 -13.13
N SER A 37 17.01 33.05 -13.45
CA SER A 37 15.84 33.92 -13.70
C SER A 37 15.30 34.61 -12.44
N GLY A 38 15.58 34.06 -11.26
CA GLY A 38 14.99 34.49 -10.00
C GLY A 38 13.49 34.20 -9.87
N PHE A 39 12.91 33.47 -10.84
CA PHE A 39 11.48 33.27 -10.92
C PHE A 39 11.11 31.85 -11.32
N PHE A 40 10.38 31.15 -10.45
CA PHE A 40 9.82 29.82 -10.72
C PHE A 40 8.46 29.98 -11.38
N GLN A 41 8.41 29.85 -12.72
CA GLN A 41 7.20 30.06 -13.54
C GLN A 41 6.23 28.89 -13.50
N HIS A 42 5.93 28.36 -12.32
CA HIS A 42 4.94 27.28 -12.14
C HIS A 42 4.22 27.43 -10.81
N GLY A 43 2.92 27.20 -10.82
CA GLY A 43 2.11 27.25 -9.62
C GLY A 43 0.67 26.86 -9.87
N HIS A 44 -0.05 26.64 -8.80
CA HIS A 44 -1.49 26.39 -8.79
C HIS A 44 -2.16 27.38 -7.85
N THR A 45 -3.42 27.72 -8.10
CA THR A 45 -4.18 28.67 -7.27
C THR A 45 -4.19 28.27 -5.80
N TYR A 46 -4.22 26.97 -5.50
CA TYR A 46 -4.21 26.45 -4.14
C TYR A 46 -2.82 26.03 -3.62
N LEU A 47 -1.75 26.48 -4.28
CA LEU A 47 -0.39 26.26 -3.79
C LEU A 47 -0.24 26.87 -2.39
N ALA A 48 0.44 26.15 -1.49
CA ALA A 48 0.62 26.53 -0.09
C ALA A 48 -0.69 26.81 0.67
N HIS A 49 -1.78 26.09 0.34
CA HIS A 49 -3.05 26.22 1.05
C HIS A 49 -2.84 25.98 2.56
N PRO A 50 -3.16 26.95 3.44
CA PRO A 50 -2.72 26.90 4.84
C PRO A 50 -3.29 25.71 5.62
N VAL A 51 -4.55 25.30 5.36
CA VAL A 51 -5.15 24.14 6.02
C VAL A 51 -4.47 22.84 5.59
N ALA A 52 -4.17 22.69 4.28
CA ALA A 52 -3.46 21.52 3.77
C ALA A 52 -2.03 21.43 4.31
N CYS A 53 -1.33 22.56 4.37
CA CYS A 53 0.01 22.64 4.96
C CYS A 53 -0.01 22.32 6.46
N ALA A 54 -0.97 22.85 7.22
CA ALA A 54 -1.11 22.54 8.64
C ALA A 54 -1.39 21.06 8.90
N ALA A 55 -2.28 20.45 8.09
CA ALA A 55 -2.54 19.02 8.18
C ALA A 55 -1.29 18.17 7.86
N ALA A 56 -0.58 18.51 6.78
CA ALA A 56 0.66 17.83 6.42
C ALA A 56 1.75 17.98 7.51
N HIS A 57 1.88 19.17 8.10
CA HIS A 57 2.81 19.42 9.20
C HIS A 57 2.47 18.54 10.42
N ALA A 58 1.19 18.50 10.84
CA ALA A 58 0.76 17.67 11.97
C ALA A 58 1.02 16.19 11.73
N VAL A 59 0.76 15.69 10.51
CA VAL A 59 1.03 14.29 10.11
C VAL A 59 2.53 14.00 10.15
N LEU A 60 3.36 14.86 9.56
CA LEU A 60 4.82 14.69 9.56
C LEU A 60 5.40 14.72 10.97
N SER A 61 4.96 15.65 11.82
CA SER A 61 5.37 15.70 13.23
C SER A 61 5.04 14.36 13.92
N LYS A 62 3.82 13.85 13.75
CA LYS A 62 3.42 12.56 14.32
C LYS A 62 4.28 11.41 13.83
N ILE A 63 4.60 11.36 12.53
CA ILE A 63 5.45 10.33 11.93
C ILE A 63 6.85 10.36 12.56
N ILE A 64 7.43 11.55 12.71
CA ILE A 64 8.78 11.74 13.25
C ILE A 64 8.82 11.50 14.76
N ASP A 65 7.96 12.16 15.52
CA ASP A 65 7.97 12.14 16.98
C ASP A 65 7.66 10.75 17.56
N SER A 66 6.90 9.94 16.82
CA SER A 66 6.54 8.58 17.21
C SER A 66 7.33 7.48 16.50
N ASP A 67 8.34 7.84 15.71
CA ASP A 67 9.14 6.91 14.89
C ASP A 67 8.29 5.87 14.14
N LEU A 68 7.24 6.35 13.49
CA LEU A 68 6.30 5.45 12.78
C LEU A 68 6.94 4.63 11.66
N PRO A 69 8.02 5.06 10.96
CA PRO A 69 8.71 4.19 10.01
C PRO A 69 9.28 2.92 10.63
N SER A 70 9.94 3.00 11.79
CA SER A 70 10.45 1.83 12.52
C SER A 70 9.32 0.95 13.01
N ARG A 71 8.23 1.55 13.50
CA ARG A 71 7.01 0.82 13.87
C ARG A 71 6.41 0.08 12.68
N ALA A 72 6.35 0.70 11.50
CA ALA A 72 5.83 0.08 10.29
C ALA A 72 6.64 -1.16 9.86
N ILE A 73 7.96 -1.14 10.04
CA ILE A 73 8.81 -2.31 9.81
C ILE A 73 8.46 -3.42 10.80
N MET A 74 8.48 -3.12 12.10
CA MET A 74 8.21 -4.10 13.15
C MET A 74 6.81 -4.74 13.02
N MET A 75 5.78 -3.95 12.81
CA MET A 75 4.42 -4.46 12.64
C MET A 75 4.24 -5.19 11.32
N GLY A 76 4.95 -4.75 10.28
CA GLY A 76 4.98 -5.42 8.98
C GLY A 76 5.59 -6.82 9.06
N ASP A 77 6.67 -6.99 9.80
CA ASP A 77 7.29 -8.31 10.04
C ASP A 77 6.32 -9.25 10.77
N LYS A 78 5.61 -8.76 11.79
CA LYS A 78 4.57 -9.53 12.50
C LYS A 78 3.42 -9.92 11.58
N LEU A 79 2.90 -8.98 10.78
CA LEU A 79 1.83 -9.26 9.82
C LEU A 79 2.29 -10.25 8.74
N MET A 80 3.50 -10.10 8.21
CA MET A 80 4.09 -11.02 7.25
C MET A 80 4.19 -12.43 7.83
N GLN A 81 4.67 -12.57 9.06
CA GLN A 81 4.78 -13.86 9.73
C GLN A 81 3.39 -14.51 9.92
N ALA A 82 2.38 -13.73 10.32
CA ALA A 82 1.01 -14.23 10.47
C ALA A 82 0.42 -14.69 9.14
N LEU A 83 0.60 -13.91 8.06
CA LEU A 83 0.15 -14.26 6.71
C LEU A 83 0.85 -15.52 6.19
N GLN A 84 2.16 -15.65 6.39
CA GLN A 84 2.91 -16.85 6.01
C GLN A 84 2.46 -18.08 6.81
N SER A 85 2.20 -17.92 8.09
CA SER A 85 1.70 -19.03 8.94
C SER A 85 0.31 -19.49 8.52
N ALA A 86 -0.60 -18.58 8.21
CA ALA A 86 -1.98 -18.89 7.84
C ALA A 86 -2.11 -19.36 6.38
N PHE A 87 -1.42 -18.69 5.45
CA PHE A 87 -1.66 -18.85 4.02
C PHE A 87 -0.42 -19.29 3.23
N GLY A 88 0.74 -19.37 3.85
CA GLY A 88 1.99 -19.73 3.16
C GLY A 88 2.00 -21.12 2.51
N GLN A 89 1.10 -22.03 2.90
CA GLN A 89 0.90 -23.36 2.29
C GLN A 89 -0.44 -23.51 1.56
N HIS A 90 -1.22 -22.42 1.46
CA HIS A 90 -2.50 -22.44 0.77
C HIS A 90 -2.33 -22.78 -0.73
N PRO A 91 -3.13 -23.73 -1.30
CA PRO A 91 -2.91 -24.21 -2.67
C PRO A 91 -3.03 -23.12 -3.74
N PHE A 92 -3.78 -22.08 -3.48
CA PHE A 92 -4.04 -20.98 -4.40
C PHE A 92 -3.25 -19.70 -4.10
N ILE A 93 -2.33 -19.72 -3.13
CA ILE A 93 -1.41 -18.60 -2.86
C ILE A 93 -0.06 -18.92 -3.48
N GLY A 94 0.32 -18.19 -4.52
CA GLY A 94 1.58 -18.35 -5.25
C GLY A 94 2.76 -17.69 -4.57
N ASP A 95 2.52 -16.54 -3.93
CA ASP A 95 3.56 -15.78 -3.23
C ASP A 95 2.94 -14.81 -2.21
N ILE A 96 3.69 -14.52 -1.13
CA ILE A 96 3.41 -13.48 -0.15
C ILE A 96 4.69 -12.67 0.03
N ARG A 97 4.70 -11.41 -0.38
CA ARG A 97 5.88 -10.54 -0.36
C ARG A 97 5.53 -9.11 0.03
N GLY A 98 6.51 -8.39 0.52
CA GLY A 98 6.33 -6.99 0.88
C GLY A 98 7.46 -6.44 1.72
N ARG A 99 7.30 -5.20 2.15
CA ARG A 99 8.19 -4.55 3.09
C ARG A 99 7.38 -3.64 4.02
N GLY A 100 7.63 -3.74 5.31
CA GLY A 100 6.84 -3.04 6.31
C GLY A 100 5.36 -3.39 6.16
N LEU A 101 4.50 -2.42 6.26
CA LEU A 101 3.04 -2.60 6.16
C LEU A 101 2.50 -2.58 4.72
N PHE A 102 3.34 -2.75 3.71
CA PHE A 102 2.90 -2.88 2.32
C PHE A 102 3.19 -4.29 1.82
N ILE A 103 2.17 -5.15 1.83
CA ILE A 103 2.28 -6.58 1.58
C ILE A 103 1.35 -6.98 0.44
N GLY A 104 1.87 -7.75 -0.50
CA GLY A 104 1.14 -8.35 -1.61
C GLY A 104 1.02 -9.85 -1.46
N MET A 105 -0.15 -10.39 -1.82
CA MET A 105 -0.42 -11.83 -1.94
C MET A 105 -0.83 -12.12 -3.38
N GLU A 106 -0.16 -13.04 -4.04
CA GLU A 106 -0.43 -13.41 -5.41
C GLU A 106 -1.27 -14.70 -5.47
N PHE A 107 -2.34 -14.68 -6.26
CA PHE A 107 -3.25 -15.81 -6.39
C PHE A 107 -2.97 -16.59 -7.67
N VAL A 108 -2.93 -17.91 -7.56
CA VAL A 108 -2.63 -18.85 -8.64
C VAL A 108 -3.59 -20.04 -8.60
N ALA A 109 -3.95 -20.56 -9.77
CA ALA A 109 -4.73 -21.79 -9.90
C ALA A 109 -3.86 -23.04 -9.67
N ASP A 110 -2.58 -22.95 -10.04
CA ASP A 110 -1.58 -23.98 -9.80
C ASP A 110 -0.33 -23.34 -9.18
N ARG A 111 -0.04 -23.71 -7.95
CA ARG A 111 1.07 -23.19 -7.19
C ARG A 111 2.44 -23.63 -7.71
N ALA A 112 2.54 -24.84 -8.21
CA ALA A 112 3.81 -25.41 -8.69
C ALA A 112 4.24 -24.75 -10.00
N GLN A 113 3.29 -24.51 -10.89
CA GLN A 113 3.50 -23.87 -12.19
C GLN A 113 3.31 -22.35 -12.15
N LYS A 114 2.80 -21.82 -11.03
CA LYS A 114 2.37 -20.41 -10.89
C LYS A 114 1.38 -19.98 -11.98
N THR A 115 0.52 -20.88 -12.40
CA THR A 115 -0.48 -20.62 -13.42
C THR A 115 -1.57 -19.70 -12.85
N PRO A 116 -1.89 -18.56 -13.48
CA PRO A 116 -2.95 -17.69 -13.01
C PRO A 116 -4.32 -18.35 -13.14
N PHE A 117 -5.30 -17.88 -12.38
CA PHE A 117 -6.70 -18.21 -12.60
C PHE A 117 -7.19 -17.65 -13.94
N ASP A 118 -8.22 -18.30 -14.51
CA ASP A 118 -8.93 -17.75 -15.67
C ASP A 118 -9.52 -16.37 -15.32
N PRO A 119 -9.18 -15.31 -16.04
CA PRO A 119 -9.70 -13.95 -15.79
C PRO A 119 -11.24 -13.88 -15.78
N ALA A 120 -11.92 -14.78 -16.50
CA ALA A 120 -13.38 -14.84 -16.51
C ALA A 120 -14.00 -15.16 -15.14
N LEU A 121 -13.24 -15.81 -14.24
CA LEU A 121 -13.65 -16.06 -12.85
C LEU A 121 -13.84 -14.76 -12.07
N GLY A 122 -13.12 -13.71 -12.40
CA GLY A 122 -13.13 -12.44 -11.68
C GLY A 122 -12.75 -12.60 -10.20
N LEU A 123 -11.78 -13.47 -9.89
CA LEU A 123 -11.42 -13.86 -8.52
C LEU A 123 -11.17 -12.65 -7.60
N HIS A 124 -10.40 -11.67 -8.06
CA HIS A 124 -10.15 -10.44 -7.30
C HIS A 124 -11.43 -9.71 -6.89
N ARG A 125 -12.48 -9.71 -7.73
CA ARG A 125 -13.78 -9.08 -7.43
C ARG A 125 -14.54 -9.86 -6.37
N LYS A 126 -14.50 -11.19 -6.44
CA LYS A 126 -15.12 -12.08 -5.43
C LYS A 126 -14.45 -11.91 -4.08
N ILE A 127 -13.11 -11.93 -4.05
CA ILE A 127 -12.34 -11.70 -2.82
C ILE A 127 -12.65 -10.31 -2.25
N LYS A 128 -12.72 -9.27 -3.10
CA LYS A 128 -13.07 -7.91 -2.65
C LYS A 128 -14.44 -7.86 -1.98
N ALA A 129 -15.44 -8.48 -2.59
CA ALA A 129 -16.80 -8.52 -2.03
C ALA A 129 -16.83 -9.30 -0.71
N ALA A 130 -16.25 -10.50 -0.67
CA ALA A 130 -16.22 -11.33 0.52
C ALA A 130 -15.44 -10.71 1.68
N ALA A 131 -14.30 -10.06 1.40
CA ALA A 131 -13.54 -9.32 2.40
C ALA A 131 -14.35 -8.13 2.97
N PHE A 132 -15.06 -7.41 2.11
CA PHE A 132 -15.92 -6.31 2.54
C PHE A 132 -17.06 -6.78 3.45
N GLU A 133 -17.73 -7.87 3.09
CA GLU A 133 -18.78 -8.51 3.93
C GLU A 133 -18.22 -9.00 5.27
N ALA A 134 -16.97 -9.50 5.29
CA ALA A 134 -16.28 -9.87 6.51
C ALA A 134 -15.79 -8.65 7.33
N GLY A 135 -16.00 -7.41 6.83
CA GLY A 135 -15.58 -6.18 7.49
C GLY A 135 -14.10 -5.84 7.31
N LEU A 136 -13.48 -6.27 6.21
CA LEU A 136 -12.09 -5.94 5.86
C LEU A 136 -12.03 -5.15 4.55
N LEU A 137 -11.50 -3.92 4.63
CA LEU A 137 -11.11 -3.15 3.47
C LEU A 137 -9.68 -3.51 3.06
N CYS A 138 -9.55 -4.16 1.92
CA CYS A 138 -8.27 -4.50 1.31
C CYS A 138 -8.33 -4.19 -0.20
N TYR A 139 -7.24 -4.41 -0.92
CA TYR A 139 -7.13 -3.98 -2.31
C TYR A 139 -6.83 -5.15 -3.27
N PRO A 140 -7.83 -6.01 -3.57
CA PRO A 140 -7.70 -7.04 -4.58
C PRO A 140 -7.75 -6.44 -5.99
N MET A 141 -6.84 -6.90 -6.87
CA MET A 141 -6.73 -6.45 -8.25
C MET A 141 -6.48 -7.62 -9.19
N GLY A 142 -6.96 -7.50 -10.43
CA GLY A 142 -6.65 -8.42 -11.52
C GLY A 142 -5.72 -7.79 -12.55
N GLY A 143 -5.23 -8.58 -13.50
CA GLY A 143 -4.39 -8.12 -14.61
C GLY A 143 -2.92 -7.89 -14.24
N THR A 144 -2.44 -8.52 -13.19
CA THR A 144 -1.10 -8.32 -12.63
C THR A 144 0.04 -8.65 -13.60
N ILE A 145 -0.15 -9.64 -14.49
CA ILE A 145 0.91 -10.17 -15.37
C ILE A 145 1.01 -9.35 -16.66
N ASP A 146 -0.13 -9.16 -17.33
CA ASP A 146 -0.17 -8.61 -18.70
C ASP A 146 -1.35 -7.66 -18.95
N GLY A 147 -1.98 -7.18 -17.88
CA GLY A 147 -3.19 -6.36 -17.92
C GLY A 147 -4.49 -7.16 -18.00
N LYS A 148 -4.43 -8.48 -18.12
CA LYS A 148 -5.61 -9.39 -18.17
C LYS A 148 -5.49 -10.52 -17.16
N ASN A 149 -4.35 -11.20 -17.16
CA ASN A 149 -4.08 -12.38 -16.34
C ASN A 149 -3.46 -11.99 -14.98
N GLY A 150 -3.67 -12.86 -13.99
CA GLY A 150 -3.13 -12.74 -12.65
C GLY A 150 -4.01 -11.90 -11.73
N ASP A 151 -4.23 -12.43 -10.54
CA ASP A 151 -4.94 -11.77 -9.46
C ASP A 151 -4.02 -11.63 -8.25
N HIS A 152 -4.13 -10.53 -7.55
CA HIS A 152 -3.39 -10.28 -6.31
C HIS A 152 -4.22 -9.49 -5.31
N LEU A 153 -3.79 -9.51 -4.08
CA LEU A 153 -4.30 -8.69 -2.99
C LEU A 153 -3.18 -7.83 -2.44
N LEU A 154 -3.43 -6.53 -2.23
CA LEU A 154 -2.56 -5.65 -1.46
C LEU A 154 -3.17 -5.35 -0.10
N LEU A 155 -2.33 -5.45 0.92
CA LEU A 155 -2.60 -4.97 2.28
C LEU A 155 -1.70 -3.76 2.54
N ALA A 156 -2.31 -2.67 2.99
CA ALA A 156 -1.62 -1.44 3.36
C ALA A 156 -2.28 -0.82 4.59
N PRO A 157 -2.29 -1.52 5.74
CA PRO A 157 -2.87 -1.00 6.96
C PRO A 157 -2.12 0.26 7.43
N PRO A 158 -2.77 1.12 8.22
CA PRO A 158 -2.15 2.35 8.71
C PRO A 158 -1.00 2.05 9.69
N PHE A 159 -0.06 3.00 9.83
CA PHE A 159 1.09 2.89 10.73
C PHE A 159 0.72 2.69 12.21
N ILE A 160 -0.52 2.98 12.58
CA ILE A 160 -1.07 2.78 13.93
C ILE A 160 -1.65 1.38 14.15
N LEU A 161 -1.45 0.44 13.20
CA LEU A 161 -1.87 -0.97 13.36
C LEU A 161 -1.39 -1.52 14.71
N GLU A 162 -2.25 -2.25 15.39
CA GLU A 162 -1.97 -2.93 16.67
C GLU A 162 -1.93 -4.44 16.50
N ASP A 163 -1.36 -5.15 17.47
CA ASP A 163 -1.24 -6.61 17.43
C ASP A 163 -2.61 -7.32 17.33
N SER A 164 -3.65 -6.78 17.99
CA SER A 164 -5.02 -7.29 17.90
C SER A 164 -5.58 -7.26 16.47
N HIS A 165 -5.25 -6.21 15.71
CA HIS A 165 -5.72 -6.08 14.33
C HIS A 165 -5.09 -7.11 13.38
N ILE A 166 -3.90 -7.64 13.70
CA ILE A 166 -3.26 -8.69 12.89
C ILE A 166 -4.11 -9.95 12.89
N GLY A 167 -4.56 -10.38 14.08
CA GLY A 167 -5.48 -11.51 14.20
C GLY A 167 -6.77 -11.31 13.40
N GLU A 168 -7.40 -10.14 13.55
CA GLU A 168 -8.61 -9.79 12.80
C GLU A 168 -8.41 -9.83 11.28
N ILE A 169 -7.28 -9.36 10.79
CA ILE A 169 -6.95 -9.40 9.34
C ILE A 169 -6.89 -10.85 8.88
N ILE A 170 -6.20 -11.73 9.62
CA ILE A 170 -6.09 -13.16 9.27
C ILE A 170 -7.45 -13.83 9.25
N ASP A 171 -8.27 -13.64 10.30
CA ASP A 171 -9.59 -14.25 10.41
C ASP A 171 -10.52 -13.82 9.24
N LYS A 172 -10.54 -12.51 8.96
CA LYS A 172 -11.38 -11.95 7.89
C LYS A 172 -10.90 -12.36 6.50
N LEU A 173 -9.58 -12.47 6.29
CA LEU A 173 -9.03 -13.00 5.03
C LEU A 173 -9.37 -14.48 4.86
N THR A 174 -9.33 -15.28 5.92
CA THR A 174 -9.73 -16.68 5.88
C THR A 174 -11.18 -16.80 5.42
N ILE A 175 -12.10 -16.08 6.06
CA ILE A 175 -13.51 -16.04 5.66
C ILE A 175 -13.67 -15.64 4.19
N ALA A 176 -12.93 -14.61 3.76
CA ALA A 176 -13.02 -14.11 2.39
C ALA A 176 -12.50 -15.12 1.36
N PHE A 177 -11.41 -15.82 1.66
CA PHE A 177 -10.82 -16.82 0.77
C PHE A 177 -11.69 -18.07 0.68
N ASP A 178 -12.21 -18.56 1.80
CA ASP A 178 -13.14 -19.71 1.84
C ASP A 178 -14.42 -19.44 1.02
N ALA A 179 -14.91 -18.19 1.04
CA ALA A 179 -16.10 -17.80 0.29
C ALA A 179 -15.85 -17.55 -1.21
N ALA A 180 -14.65 -17.11 -1.59
CA ALA A 180 -14.36 -16.62 -2.93
C ALA A 180 -13.57 -17.59 -3.81
N MET A 181 -12.71 -18.42 -3.21
CA MET A 181 -11.86 -19.35 -3.94
C MET A 181 -12.60 -20.66 -4.25
N PRO A 182 -12.22 -21.37 -5.33
CA PRO A 182 -12.73 -22.71 -5.56
C PRO A 182 -12.32 -23.65 -4.42
N PRO A 183 -13.04 -24.75 -4.20
CA PRO A 183 -12.61 -25.79 -3.26
C PRO A 183 -11.23 -26.33 -3.67
N ALA A 184 -10.38 -26.58 -2.67
CA ALA A 184 -9.02 -27.09 -2.85
C ALA A 184 -8.99 -28.57 -3.26
#